data_e1766255a255d066fa8faed065931ba1
#
_entry.id   e1766255a255d066fa8faed065931ba1
#
_cell.length_a   1.000
_cell.length_b   1.000
_cell.length_c   1.000
_cell.angle_alpha   90.00
_cell.angle_beta   90.00
_cell.angle_gamma   90.00
#
_symmetry.space_group_name_H-M   'P 1'
#
loop_
_entity.id
_entity.type
_entity.pdbx_description
1 polymer ?
#
loop_
_entity_poly.entity_id
_entity_poly.type
_entity_poly.pdbx_seq_one_letter_code
_entity_poly.pdbx_strand_id
1 'polypeptide(L)'
;MAGDWLLMKMEDVQCLVAHQLPTNSALFADLEARHLAVAGIDRSSLAPLLSQIRSRKSYLMGGPALHIFVVSLRCHHTCNYCQVSRQETSATAFDMEGTHAEQAVERLFEWPSQELTIEFQGGEPLLNFEQVKAITRRIVERNRSARRTLRFVLASTLH
;
A
#
# COMPACT_ATOMS: atom_id res chain seq x y z
N MET A 1 13.55 -2.51 5.89
CA MET A 1 14.54 -3.04 6.84
C MET A 1 15.55 -3.88 6.06
N ALA A 2 16.84 -3.76 6.33
CA ALA A 2 17.90 -4.51 5.64
C ALA A 2 17.89 -6.00 5.96
N GLY A 3 17.25 -6.38 7.06
CA GLY A 3 17.08 -7.78 7.50
C GLY A 3 18.21 -8.31 8.37
N ASP A 4 19.16 -7.46 8.75
CA ASP A 4 20.20 -7.83 9.70
C ASP A 4 19.74 -7.68 11.14
N TRP A 5 20.36 -8.44 12.01
CA TRP A 5 20.09 -8.43 13.44
C TRP A 5 21.37 -8.71 14.25
N LEU A 6 21.38 -8.24 15.48
CA LEU A 6 22.43 -8.48 16.45
C LEU A 6 21.83 -8.64 17.84
N LEU A 7 22.29 -9.64 18.59
CA LEU A 7 21.94 -9.80 19.99
C LEU A 7 22.87 -8.93 20.84
N MET A 8 22.28 -8.09 21.68
CA MET A 8 23.02 -7.15 22.54
C MET A 8 22.54 -7.27 23.99
N LYS A 9 23.39 -6.88 24.92
CA LYS A 9 22.94 -6.69 26.30
C LYS A 9 22.01 -5.47 26.39
N MET A 10 21.08 -5.48 27.33
CA MET A 10 20.12 -4.37 27.48
C MET A 10 20.83 -3.02 27.78
N GLU A 11 21.95 -3.07 28.53
CA GLU A 11 22.77 -1.89 28.81
C GLU A 11 23.35 -1.25 27.54
N ASP A 12 23.85 -2.08 26.62
CA ASP A 12 24.39 -1.63 25.34
C ASP A 12 23.26 -1.06 24.43
N VAL A 13 22.06 -1.66 24.45
CA VAL A 13 20.89 -1.12 23.75
C VAL A 13 20.52 0.26 24.28
N GLN A 14 20.53 0.44 25.61
CA GLN A 14 20.24 1.73 26.22
C GLN A 14 21.28 2.79 25.84
N CYS A 15 22.58 2.43 25.86
CA CYS A 15 23.65 3.30 25.41
C CYS A 15 23.52 3.68 23.91
N LEU A 16 23.16 2.73 23.06
CA LEU A 16 22.95 2.98 21.64
C LEU A 16 21.77 3.96 21.39
N VAL A 17 20.63 3.74 22.04
CA VAL A 17 19.46 4.60 21.94
C VAL A 17 19.72 5.99 22.51
N ALA A 18 20.53 6.10 23.57
CA ALA A 18 20.95 7.37 24.14
C ALA A 18 22.07 8.08 23.35
N HIS A 19 22.52 7.51 22.22
CA HIS A 19 23.69 7.98 21.46
C HIS A 19 24.98 8.08 22.27
N GLN A 20 25.14 7.21 23.26
CA GLN A 20 26.31 7.17 24.17
C GLN A 20 27.24 6.00 23.91
N LEU A 21 26.91 5.13 22.95
CA LEU A 21 27.78 4.02 22.58
C LEU A 21 29.03 4.55 21.87
N PRO A 22 30.24 4.23 22.35
CA PRO A 22 31.47 4.72 21.74
C PRO A 22 31.64 4.21 20.29
N THR A 23 31.83 5.12 19.34
CA THR A 23 31.97 4.79 17.91
C THR A 23 33.23 3.99 17.59
N ASN A 24 34.24 4.00 18.50
CA ASN A 24 35.47 3.22 18.38
C ASN A 24 35.38 1.84 19.09
N SER A 25 34.23 1.45 19.61
CA SER A 25 34.03 0.15 20.24
C SER A 25 33.86 -0.97 19.22
N ALA A 26 34.27 -2.20 19.58
CA ALA A 26 34.07 -3.38 18.75
C ALA A 26 32.56 -3.61 18.45
N LEU A 27 31.72 -3.36 19.44
CA LEU A 27 30.26 -3.47 19.26
C LEU A 27 29.72 -2.48 18.25
N PHE A 28 30.23 -1.22 18.26
CA PHE A 28 29.81 -0.23 17.26
C PHE A 28 30.25 -0.64 15.84
N ALA A 29 31.47 -1.17 15.70
CA ALA A 29 31.95 -1.69 14.42
C ALA A 29 31.11 -2.85 13.90
N ASP A 30 30.66 -3.75 14.79
CA ASP A 30 29.73 -4.84 14.43
C ASP A 30 28.36 -4.33 13.99
N LEU A 31 27.83 -3.31 14.68
CA LEU A 31 26.57 -2.65 14.30
C LEU A 31 26.69 -1.94 12.95
N GLU A 32 27.80 -1.26 12.71
CA GLU A 32 28.07 -0.55 11.44
C GLU A 32 28.21 -1.54 10.27
N ALA A 33 28.95 -2.64 10.46
CA ALA A 33 29.10 -3.70 9.45
C ALA A 33 27.77 -4.34 9.06
N ARG A 34 26.78 -4.35 9.97
CA ARG A 34 25.42 -4.86 9.75
C ARG A 34 24.42 -3.79 9.35
N HIS A 35 24.88 -2.56 9.14
CA HIS A 35 24.03 -1.39 8.81
C HIS A 35 22.94 -1.09 9.87
N LEU A 36 23.20 -1.42 11.14
CA LEU A 36 22.33 -1.15 12.27
C LEU A 36 22.66 0.17 12.97
N ALA A 37 23.89 0.69 12.79
CA ALA A 37 24.33 2.00 13.25
C ALA A 37 25.21 2.67 12.19
N VAL A 38 25.38 4.00 12.33
CA VAL A 38 26.25 4.83 11.48
C VAL A 38 26.90 5.88 12.34
N ALA A 39 28.22 6.03 12.23
CA ALA A 39 29.00 6.98 13.02
C ALA A 39 28.77 8.46 12.64
N GLY A 40 28.09 8.72 11.53
CA GLY A 40 27.77 10.06 11.04
C GLY A 40 26.86 10.01 9.82
N ILE A 41 26.34 11.17 9.41
CA ILE A 41 25.47 11.27 8.22
C ILE A 41 26.37 11.40 6.98
N ASP A 42 27.10 10.33 6.66
CA ASP A 42 27.79 10.25 5.37
C ASP A 42 26.95 9.39 4.40
N ARG A 43 26.62 10.01 3.25
CA ARG A 43 25.86 9.31 2.18
C ARG A 43 26.60 8.11 1.62
N SER A 44 27.93 8.10 1.67
CA SER A 44 28.75 7.01 1.15
C SER A 44 28.58 5.74 1.99
N SER A 45 28.49 5.86 3.31
CA SER A 45 28.28 4.72 4.21
C SER A 45 26.89 4.10 4.09
N LEU A 46 25.90 4.88 3.64
CA LEU A 46 24.53 4.41 3.43
C LEU A 46 24.30 3.80 2.03
N ALA A 47 25.20 4.02 1.07
CA ALA A 47 25.02 3.59 -0.31
C ALA A 47 24.82 2.06 -0.45
N PRO A 48 25.59 1.17 0.24
CA PRO A 48 25.36 -0.28 0.18
C PRO A 48 23.99 -0.68 0.73
N LEU A 49 23.57 -0.08 1.85
CA LEU A 49 22.27 -0.32 2.46
C LEU A 49 21.12 0.11 1.53
N LEU A 50 21.21 1.29 0.93
CA LEU A 50 20.24 1.78 -0.03
C LEU A 50 20.16 0.89 -1.27
N SER A 51 21.30 0.38 -1.76
CA SER A 51 21.34 -0.56 -2.86
C SER A 51 20.63 -1.88 -2.51
N GLN A 52 20.89 -2.44 -1.34
CA GLN A 52 20.20 -3.66 -0.86
C GLN A 52 18.69 -3.44 -0.72
N ILE A 53 18.27 -2.31 -0.13
CA ILE A 53 16.84 -1.99 0.02
C ILE A 53 16.18 -1.82 -1.35
N ARG A 54 16.82 -1.13 -2.29
CA ARG A 54 16.31 -0.96 -3.65
C ARG A 54 16.16 -2.29 -4.38
N SER A 55 17.16 -3.17 -4.29
CA SER A 55 17.11 -4.50 -4.91
C SER A 55 16.00 -5.36 -4.31
N ARG A 56 15.89 -5.42 -2.97
CA ARG A 56 14.85 -6.20 -2.28
C ARG A 56 13.44 -5.67 -2.55
N LYS A 57 13.28 -4.38 -2.80
CA LYS A 57 11.99 -3.71 -3.05
C LYS A 57 11.79 -3.33 -4.50
N SER A 58 12.60 -3.85 -5.43
CA SER A 58 12.49 -3.52 -6.85
C SER A 58 11.11 -3.83 -7.45
N TYR A 59 10.42 -4.87 -6.92
CA TYR A 59 9.06 -5.21 -7.32
C TYR A 59 8.03 -4.09 -7.05
N LEU A 60 8.30 -3.19 -6.10
CA LEU A 60 7.43 -2.04 -5.82
C LEU A 60 7.54 -0.95 -6.89
N MET A 61 8.61 -0.94 -7.68
CA MET A 61 8.82 0.06 -8.73
C MET A 61 7.82 -0.06 -9.88
N GLY A 62 7.23 -1.25 -10.05
CA GLY A 62 6.14 -1.49 -11.01
C GLY A 62 4.80 -0.88 -10.60
N GLY A 63 4.68 -0.41 -9.36
CA GLY A 63 3.42 0.04 -8.78
C GLY A 63 2.46 -1.11 -8.47
N PRO A 64 1.31 -0.81 -7.87
CA PRO A 64 0.29 -1.81 -7.58
C PRO A 64 -0.38 -2.30 -8.88
N ALA A 65 -0.58 -3.61 -8.97
CA ALA A 65 -1.38 -4.22 -10.04
C ALA A 65 -2.85 -4.39 -9.64
N LEU A 66 -3.15 -4.42 -8.32
CA LEU A 66 -4.51 -4.51 -7.79
C LEU A 66 -4.94 -3.16 -7.20
N HIS A 67 -6.09 -2.68 -7.64
CA HIS A 67 -6.73 -1.46 -7.17
C HIS A 67 -8.14 -1.78 -6.68
N ILE A 68 -8.41 -1.51 -5.42
CA ILE A 68 -9.70 -1.81 -4.79
C ILE A 68 -10.50 -0.52 -4.66
N PHE A 69 -11.69 -0.49 -5.25
CA PHE A 69 -12.66 0.59 -5.13
C PHE A 69 -13.76 0.18 -4.15
N VAL A 70 -13.76 0.78 -2.98
CA VAL A 70 -14.83 0.62 -1.99
C VAL A 70 -15.94 1.61 -2.36
N VAL A 71 -16.88 1.16 -3.20
CA VAL A 71 -17.89 2.05 -3.78
C VAL A 71 -19.05 2.37 -2.84
N SER A 72 -19.25 1.53 -1.80
CA SER A 72 -20.25 1.75 -0.76
C SER A 72 -19.93 0.93 0.48
N LEU A 73 -20.28 1.44 1.67
CA LEU A 73 -20.26 0.64 2.91
C LEU A 73 -21.64 0.02 3.21
N ARG A 74 -22.68 0.33 2.43
CA ARG A 74 -24.00 -0.24 2.58
C ARG A 74 -24.01 -1.73 2.28
N CYS A 75 -24.70 -2.52 3.10
CA CYS A 75 -24.85 -3.96 2.88
C CYS A 75 -26.13 -4.46 3.54
N HIS A 76 -26.80 -5.40 2.88
CA HIS A 76 -27.97 -6.08 3.43
C HIS A 76 -27.62 -7.29 4.31
N HIS A 77 -26.34 -7.72 4.32
CA HIS A 77 -25.83 -8.76 5.20
C HIS A 77 -25.26 -8.21 6.52
N THR A 78 -25.25 -9.05 7.56
CA THR A 78 -24.71 -8.75 8.89
C THR A 78 -23.71 -9.83 9.32
N CYS A 79 -22.72 -10.13 8.47
CA CYS A 79 -21.75 -11.18 8.72
C CYS A 79 -20.91 -10.88 9.97
N ASN A 80 -20.85 -11.80 10.91
CA ASN A 80 -20.12 -11.64 12.19
C ASN A 80 -18.60 -11.46 12.01
N TYR A 81 -18.06 -11.92 10.89
CA TYR A 81 -16.64 -11.82 10.55
C TYR A 81 -16.31 -10.63 9.64
N CYS A 82 -17.27 -9.78 9.35
CA CYS A 82 -17.08 -8.65 8.42
C CYS A 82 -16.09 -7.65 8.97
N GLN A 83 -15.00 -7.41 8.24
CA GLN A 83 -13.98 -6.43 8.59
C GLN A 83 -14.33 -5.01 8.09
N VAL A 84 -15.32 -4.89 7.21
CA VAL A 84 -15.81 -3.61 6.69
C VAL A 84 -16.76 -3.01 7.72
N SER A 85 -16.65 -1.70 7.96
CA SER A 85 -17.59 -0.94 8.81
C SER A 85 -18.94 -0.79 8.10
N ARG A 86 -19.63 -1.92 7.92
CA ARG A 86 -20.86 -2.00 7.16
C ARG A 86 -21.93 -1.05 7.71
N GLN A 87 -22.71 -0.49 6.80
CA GLN A 87 -23.82 0.41 7.08
C GLN A 87 -25.14 -0.17 6.58
N GLU A 88 -26.25 0.38 7.05
CA GLU A 88 -27.58 0.00 6.58
C GLU A 88 -27.79 0.36 5.10
N THR A 89 -28.67 -0.35 4.43
CA THR A 89 -28.94 -0.16 2.99
C THR A 89 -29.45 1.24 2.64
N SER A 90 -30.08 1.93 3.57
CA SER A 90 -30.58 3.30 3.43
C SER A 90 -29.52 4.40 3.61
N ALA A 91 -28.34 4.05 4.15
CA ALA A 91 -27.31 5.00 4.55
C ALA A 91 -26.46 5.46 3.35
N THR A 92 -27.06 6.15 2.38
CA THR A 92 -26.41 6.60 1.13
C THR A 92 -25.26 7.58 1.34
N ALA A 93 -25.15 8.20 2.51
CA ALA A 93 -24.01 9.06 2.88
C ALA A 93 -22.67 8.28 2.91
N PHE A 94 -22.70 6.95 2.91
CA PHE A 94 -21.52 6.09 2.86
C PHE A 94 -21.23 5.53 1.46
N ASP A 95 -21.85 6.09 0.44
CA ASP A 95 -21.51 5.81 -0.97
C ASP A 95 -20.33 6.67 -1.42
N MET A 96 -19.48 6.11 -2.27
CA MET A 96 -18.39 6.85 -2.88
C MET A 96 -18.96 7.96 -3.78
N GLU A 97 -18.53 9.19 -3.54
CA GLU A 97 -18.89 10.33 -4.38
C GLU A 97 -18.20 10.29 -5.75
N GLY A 98 -18.85 10.89 -6.75
CA GLY A 98 -18.32 10.96 -8.12
C GLY A 98 -16.94 11.62 -8.20
N THR A 99 -16.72 12.69 -7.43
CA THR A 99 -15.43 13.41 -7.35
C THR A 99 -14.30 12.53 -6.83
N HIS A 100 -14.54 11.73 -5.80
CA HIS A 100 -13.57 10.79 -5.27
C HIS A 100 -13.26 9.67 -6.27
N ALA A 101 -14.30 9.17 -6.95
CA ALA A 101 -14.13 8.14 -7.99
C ALA A 101 -13.27 8.66 -9.16
N GLU A 102 -13.48 9.90 -9.58
CA GLU A 102 -12.68 10.54 -10.62
C GLU A 102 -11.21 10.65 -10.23
N GLN A 103 -10.93 11.16 -9.05
CA GLN A 103 -9.57 11.25 -8.52
C GLN A 103 -8.90 9.89 -8.40
N ALA A 104 -9.63 8.87 -7.94
CA ALA A 104 -9.12 7.52 -7.82
C ALA A 104 -8.76 6.90 -9.18
N VAL A 105 -9.56 7.15 -10.22
CA VAL A 105 -9.25 6.71 -11.60
C VAL A 105 -7.99 7.40 -12.13
N GLU A 106 -7.82 8.72 -11.93
CA GLU A 106 -6.59 9.40 -12.35
C GLU A 106 -5.36 8.82 -11.63
N ARG A 107 -5.43 8.61 -10.31
CA ARG A 107 -4.35 7.99 -9.52
C ARG A 107 -3.98 6.59 -9.99
N LEU A 108 -4.96 5.79 -10.43
CA LEU A 108 -4.72 4.45 -10.97
C LEU A 108 -3.77 4.49 -12.18
N PHE A 109 -3.90 5.50 -13.04
CA PHE A 109 -3.07 5.63 -14.24
C PHE A 109 -1.71 6.31 -14.03
N GLU A 110 -1.44 6.88 -12.85
CA GLU A 110 -0.12 7.43 -12.51
C GLU A 110 0.96 6.35 -12.35
N TRP A 111 0.57 5.11 -12.01
CA TRP A 111 1.49 4.01 -11.82
C TRP A 111 1.91 3.38 -13.15
N PRO A 112 3.16 2.88 -13.28
CA PRO A 112 3.67 2.34 -14.53
C PRO A 112 3.19 0.93 -14.88
N SER A 113 2.42 0.26 -14.02
CA SER A 113 1.96 -1.11 -14.21
C SER A 113 1.22 -1.30 -15.54
N GLN A 114 1.59 -2.30 -16.33
CA GLN A 114 0.95 -2.60 -17.62
C GLN A 114 -0.31 -3.46 -17.46
N GLU A 115 -0.44 -4.14 -16.33
CA GLU A 115 -1.62 -4.94 -15.99
C GLU A 115 -2.31 -4.32 -14.77
N LEU A 116 -3.59 -4.05 -14.90
CA LEU A 116 -4.40 -3.44 -13.86
C LEU A 116 -5.60 -4.33 -13.54
N THR A 117 -5.66 -4.82 -12.31
CA THR A 117 -6.85 -5.45 -11.77
C THR A 117 -7.63 -4.42 -10.96
N ILE A 118 -8.86 -4.17 -11.35
CA ILE A 118 -9.78 -3.24 -10.70
C ILE A 118 -10.83 -4.09 -9.98
N GLU A 119 -10.83 -4.03 -8.66
CA GLU A 119 -11.77 -4.77 -7.84
C GLU A 119 -12.75 -3.83 -7.16
N PHE A 120 -14.04 -4.04 -7.38
CA PHE A 120 -15.10 -3.33 -6.69
C PHE A 120 -15.49 -4.10 -5.44
N GLN A 121 -15.32 -3.45 -4.31
CA GLN A 121 -15.64 -3.97 -2.98
C GLN A 121 -16.50 -2.97 -2.20
N GLY A 122 -16.75 -3.31 -0.96
CA GLY A 122 -17.44 -2.49 0.03
C GLY A 122 -18.24 -3.35 0.98
N GLY A 123 -19.38 -2.87 1.41
CA GLY A 123 -20.42 -3.72 1.98
C GLY A 123 -20.99 -4.61 0.87
N GLU A 124 -21.89 -4.06 0.06
CA GLU A 124 -22.40 -4.66 -1.18
C GLU A 124 -22.27 -3.63 -2.32
N PRO A 125 -21.30 -3.80 -3.22
CA PRO A 125 -21.05 -2.79 -4.27
C PRO A 125 -22.23 -2.63 -5.25
N LEU A 126 -23.08 -3.64 -5.42
CA LEU A 126 -24.26 -3.53 -6.28
C LEU A 126 -25.31 -2.55 -5.75
N LEU A 127 -25.28 -2.19 -4.46
CA LEU A 127 -26.13 -1.11 -3.93
C LEU A 127 -25.73 0.28 -4.47
N ASN A 128 -24.54 0.41 -5.04
CA ASN A 128 -24.08 1.61 -5.75
C ASN A 128 -23.63 1.27 -7.19
N PHE A 129 -24.45 0.51 -7.90
CA PHE A 129 -24.10 -0.02 -9.23
C PHE A 129 -23.86 1.07 -10.27
N GLU A 130 -24.55 2.21 -10.17
CA GLU A 130 -24.33 3.34 -11.08
C GLU A 130 -22.89 3.85 -10.96
N GLN A 131 -22.34 3.90 -9.74
CA GLN A 131 -20.95 4.29 -9.54
C GLN A 131 -19.98 3.24 -10.08
N VAL A 132 -20.25 1.95 -9.91
CA VAL A 132 -19.45 0.87 -10.53
C VAL A 132 -19.40 1.05 -12.06
N LYS A 133 -20.55 1.31 -12.69
CA LYS A 133 -20.62 1.57 -14.15
C LYS A 133 -19.84 2.82 -14.54
N ALA A 134 -19.99 3.91 -13.78
CA ALA A 134 -19.32 5.18 -14.07
C ALA A 134 -17.79 5.02 -14.02
N ILE A 135 -17.27 4.40 -12.96
CA ILE A 135 -15.84 4.11 -12.79
C ILE A 135 -15.34 3.22 -13.93
N THR A 136 -16.05 2.13 -14.23
CA THR A 136 -15.68 1.19 -15.30
C THR A 136 -15.57 1.91 -16.66
N ARG A 137 -16.59 2.71 -17.03
CA ARG A 137 -16.60 3.48 -18.28
C ARG A 137 -15.41 4.44 -18.35
N ARG A 138 -15.14 5.16 -17.27
CA ARG A 138 -14.04 6.12 -17.21
C ARG A 138 -12.68 5.43 -17.33
N ILE A 139 -12.48 4.29 -16.66
CA ILE A 139 -11.24 3.50 -16.77
C ILE A 139 -11.05 3.01 -18.21
N VAL A 140 -12.09 2.45 -18.84
CA VAL A 140 -12.03 1.97 -20.23
C VAL A 140 -11.71 3.13 -21.19
N GLU A 141 -12.34 4.27 -21.03
CA GLU A 141 -12.08 5.48 -21.82
C GLU A 141 -10.64 5.95 -21.68
N ARG A 142 -10.18 6.10 -20.43
CA ARG A 142 -8.80 6.52 -20.13
C ARG A 142 -7.77 5.53 -20.66
N ASN A 143 -8.11 4.24 -20.67
CA ASN A 143 -7.22 3.18 -21.16
C ASN A 143 -7.08 3.14 -22.69
N ARG A 144 -7.92 3.81 -23.45
CA ARG A 144 -7.80 3.88 -24.93
C ARG A 144 -6.43 4.42 -25.35
N SER A 145 -5.91 5.40 -24.60
CA SER A 145 -4.57 5.96 -24.82
C SER A 145 -3.46 5.18 -24.13
N ALA A 146 -3.72 4.67 -22.92
CA ALA A 146 -2.72 3.96 -22.11
C ALA A 146 -2.46 2.52 -22.58
N ARG A 147 -3.45 1.87 -23.20
CA ARG A 147 -3.38 0.51 -23.78
C ARG A 147 -2.89 -0.56 -22.81
N ARG A 148 -3.30 -0.48 -21.55
CA ARG A 148 -2.97 -1.46 -20.52
C ARG A 148 -3.94 -2.63 -20.55
N THR A 149 -3.52 -3.78 -20.04
CA THR A 149 -4.39 -4.93 -19.81
C THR A 149 -5.26 -4.65 -18.60
N LEU A 150 -6.60 -4.67 -18.79
CA LEU A 150 -7.58 -4.43 -17.73
C LEU A 150 -8.27 -5.73 -17.33
N ARG A 151 -8.37 -5.95 -16.02
CA ARG A 151 -9.21 -7.00 -15.43
C ARG A 151 -10.13 -6.35 -14.41
N PHE A 152 -11.44 -6.58 -14.56
CA PHE A 152 -12.45 -6.13 -13.60
C PHE A 152 -12.93 -7.30 -12.75
N VAL A 153 -13.04 -7.08 -11.45
CA VAL A 153 -13.53 -8.04 -10.46
C VAL A 153 -14.62 -7.35 -9.64
N LEU A 154 -15.67 -8.05 -9.36
CA LEU A 154 -16.77 -7.59 -8.52
C LEU A 154 -16.95 -8.58 -7.36
N ALA A 155 -16.68 -8.12 -6.13
CA ALA A 155 -16.93 -8.89 -4.92
C ALA A 155 -18.34 -8.58 -4.40
N SER A 156 -19.30 -9.43 -4.73
CA SER A 156 -20.72 -9.22 -4.46
C SER A 156 -21.39 -10.48 -3.92
N THR A 157 -22.45 -10.29 -3.15
CA THR A 157 -23.37 -11.36 -2.71
C THR A 157 -24.37 -11.77 -3.81
N LEU A 158 -24.46 -11.00 -4.90
CA LEU A 158 -25.37 -11.17 -6.04
C LEU A 158 -26.85 -11.17 -5.64
N HIS A 159 -27.23 -10.43 -4.60
CA HIS A 159 -28.61 -10.26 -4.16
C HIS A 159 -29.21 -8.97 -4.71
#